data_66fba1f06036761b17c1098df43b16bf
#
_entry.id   66fba1f06036761b17c1098df43b16bf
#
_cell.length_a   1.000
_cell.length_b   1.000
_cell.length_c   1.000
_cell.angle_alpha   90.00
_cell.angle_beta   90.00
_cell.angle_gamma   90.00
#
_symmetry.space_group_name_H-M   'P 1'
#
loop_
_entity.id
_entity.type
_entity.pdbx_description
1 polymer ?
#
loop_
_entity_poly.entity_id
_entity_poly.type
_entity_poly.pdbx_seq_one_letter_code
_entity_poly.pdbx_strand_id
1 'polypeptide(L)'
;LLRVELEDWDGNAAYAEYIVQVGTEAEGYALTVSSYEGTAGDALVAGWLEEGSEYTSHAQMQFSTFDRDQDHWEESCAEVYGGGWWYNSCQAANLNGIYYPGGHYDPRYNVPYEIENGVVWIPFRDSDYSIKVVRMKIRPLETL
;
A
#
# COMPACT_ATOMS: atom_id res chain seq x y z
N LEU A 1 11.96 9.28 -8.35
CA LEU A 1 10.54 9.24 -8.71
C LEU A 1 10.03 7.81 -8.67
N LEU A 2 8.94 7.59 -7.98
CA LEU A 2 8.20 6.33 -7.98
C LEU A 2 6.95 6.51 -8.84
N ARG A 3 6.72 5.57 -9.75
CA ARG A 3 5.46 5.47 -10.49
C ARG A 3 4.80 4.13 -10.19
N VAL A 4 3.57 4.19 -9.70
CA VAL A 4 2.70 3.02 -9.50
C VAL A 4 1.72 2.98 -10.65
N GLU A 5 1.61 1.83 -11.33
CA GLU A 5 0.63 1.62 -12.39
C GLU A 5 -0.28 0.48 -11.98
N LEU A 6 -1.58 0.71 -12.10
CA LEU A 6 -2.62 -0.22 -11.66
C LEU A 6 -3.58 -0.51 -12.82
N GLU A 7 -4.04 -1.76 -12.89
CA GLU A 7 -5.13 -2.16 -13.79
C GLU A 7 -6.07 -3.09 -13.04
N ASP A 8 -7.37 -2.80 -13.12
CA ASP A 8 -8.38 -3.66 -12.51
C ASP A 8 -8.83 -4.78 -13.49
N TRP A 9 -9.71 -5.65 -13.01
CA TRP A 9 -10.19 -6.78 -13.78
C TRP A 9 -11.18 -6.40 -14.91
N ASP A 10 -11.68 -5.16 -14.88
CA ASP A 10 -12.55 -4.59 -15.90
C ASP A 10 -11.77 -3.84 -16.98
N GLY A 11 -10.45 -3.79 -16.89
CA GLY A 11 -9.58 -3.13 -17.85
C GLY A 11 -9.37 -1.64 -17.60
N ASN A 12 -9.82 -1.11 -16.46
CA ASN A 12 -9.55 0.27 -16.08
C ASN A 12 -8.12 0.41 -15.57
N ALA A 13 -7.40 1.40 -16.07
CA ALA A 13 -6.02 1.67 -15.69
C ALA A 13 -5.89 3.02 -14.99
N ALA A 14 -4.96 3.09 -14.03
CA ALA A 14 -4.66 4.32 -13.32
C ALA A 14 -3.20 4.33 -12.89
N TYR A 15 -2.69 5.50 -12.53
CA TYR A 15 -1.33 5.63 -12.04
C TYR A 15 -1.24 6.63 -10.89
N ALA A 16 -0.16 6.49 -10.10
CA ALA A 16 0.21 7.45 -9.06
C ALA A 16 1.72 7.66 -9.12
N GLU A 17 2.16 8.90 -9.10
CA GLU A 17 3.58 9.25 -9.06
C GLU A 17 3.91 10.03 -7.80
N TYR A 18 5.10 9.77 -7.25
CA TYR A 18 5.57 10.39 -6.02
C TYR A 18 7.06 10.66 -6.10
N ILE A 19 7.51 11.67 -5.36
CA ILE A 19 8.91 11.81 -5.02
C ILE A 19 9.15 10.94 -3.78
N VAL A 20 10.10 9.99 -3.86
CA VAL A 20 10.33 9.04 -2.78
C VAL A 20 11.80 8.95 -2.42
N GLN A 21 12.04 8.60 -1.17
CA GLN A 21 13.34 8.18 -0.66
C GLN A 21 13.09 7.08 0.37
N VAL A 22 13.88 6.01 0.29
CA VAL A 22 13.84 4.94 1.29
C VAL A 22 15.06 5.08 2.19
N GLY A 23 14.83 5.09 3.49
CA GLY A 23 15.89 5.22 4.48
C GLY A 23 16.78 3.99 4.55
N THR A 24 17.82 4.09 5.37
CA THR A 24 18.78 3.01 5.61
C THR A 24 18.16 1.89 6.44
N GLU A 25 18.86 0.77 6.54
CA GLU A 25 18.47 -0.33 7.43
C GLU A 25 18.31 0.15 8.88
N ALA A 26 19.24 0.98 9.36
CA ALA A 26 19.19 1.53 10.72
C ALA A 26 17.95 2.41 10.94
N GLU A 27 17.42 3.00 9.89
CA GLU A 27 16.18 3.80 9.90
C GLU A 27 14.92 2.95 9.63
N GLY A 28 15.05 1.64 9.58
CA GLY A 28 13.95 0.72 9.31
C GLY A 28 13.42 0.84 7.88
N TYR A 29 14.25 1.30 6.95
CA TYR A 29 13.86 1.53 5.54
C TYR A 29 12.66 2.48 5.41
N ALA A 30 12.56 3.47 6.29
CA ALA A 30 11.42 4.40 6.34
C ALA A 30 11.16 5.06 4.99
N LEU A 31 9.89 5.14 4.62
CA LEU A 31 9.46 5.71 3.34
C LEU A 31 9.21 7.23 3.49
N THR A 32 10.08 8.02 2.90
CA THR A 32 9.83 9.45 2.71
C THR A 32 9.14 9.61 1.37
N VAL A 33 7.90 10.08 1.35
CA VAL A 33 7.07 10.16 0.15
C VAL A 33 6.29 11.46 0.14
N SER A 34 6.22 12.10 -1.03
CA SER A 34 5.55 13.39 -1.19
C SER A 34 5.21 13.65 -2.67
N SER A 35 4.53 14.77 -2.91
CA SER A 35 4.28 15.31 -4.25
C SER A 35 3.50 14.35 -5.15
N TYR A 36 2.33 13.95 -4.68
CA TYR A 36 1.43 13.08 -5.45
C TYR A 36 0.99 13.75 -6.76
N GLU A 37 1.03 12.97 -7.85
CA GLU A 37 0.38 13.28 -9.12
C GLU A 37 -0.19 11.99 -9.69
N GLY A 38 -1.38 12.02 -10.27
CA GLY A 38 -1.90 10.85 -10.95
C GLY A 38 -3.41 10.76 -10.99
N THR A 39 -3.87 9.58 -11.44
CA THR A 39 -5.29 9.26 -11.61
C THR A 39 -5.81 8.21 -10.63
N ALA A 40 -4.90 7.53 -9.92
CA ALA A 40 -5.27 6.45 -9.00
C ALA A 40 -5.76 6.93 -7.63
N GLY A 41 -5.48 8.17 -7.27
CA GLY A 41 -5.72 8.71 -5.94
C GLY A 41 -4.50 8.53 -5.04
N ASP A 42 -4.39 9.39 -4.04
CA ASP A 42 -3.22 9.45 -3.17
C ASP A 42 -3.38 8.53 -1.96
N ALA A 43 -2.96 7.28 -2.10
CA ALA A 43 -2.98 6.34 -0.98
C ALA A 43 -1.77 6.49 -0.07
N LEU A 44 -0.61 6.85 -0.59
CA LEU A 44 0.63 6.80 0.20
C LEU A 44 0.77 7.97 1.18
N VAL A 45 0.34 9.17 0.81
CA VAL A 45 0.46 10.35 1.68
C VAL A 45 -0.86 10.67 2.38
N ALA A 46 -1.95 10.82 1.64
CA ALA A 46 -3.25 11.13 2.22
C ALA A 46 -3.85 9.94 2.97
N GLY A 47 -3.59 8.73 2.53
CA GLY A 47 -4.15 7.55 3.15
C GLY A 47 -5.62 7.32 2.82
N TRP A 48 -6.28 6.53 3.66
CA TRP A 48 -7.70 6.23 3.55
C TRP A 48 -8.49 7.14 4.48
N LEU A 49 -9.17 8.13 3.89
CA LEU A 49 -9.80 9.22 4.66
C LEU A 49 -10.89 8.74 5.61
N GLU A 50 -11.64 7.71 5.26
CA GLU A 50 -12.70 7.17 6.12
C GLU A 50 -12.17 6.56 7.41
N GLU A 51 -10.99 5.92 7.35
CA GLU A 51 -10.34 5.32 8.52
C GLU A 51 -9.46 6.32 9.26
N GLY A 52 -9.12 7.42 8.64
CA GLY A 52 -8.25 8.44 9.19
C GLY A 52 -6.86 8.41 8.58
N SER A 53 -6.43 9.55 8.03
CA SER A 53 -5.12 9.71 7.40
C SER A 53 -3.98 9.38 8.37
N GLU A 54 -4.12 9.76 9.63
CA GLU A 54 -3.11 9.52 10.68
C GLU A 54 -2.83 8.04 10.92
N TYR A 55 -3.81 7.16 10.65
CA TYR A 55 -3.67 5.72 10.86
C TYR A 55 -3.32 4.94 9.61
N THR A 56 -3.54 5.53 8.42
CA THR A 56 -3.46 4.80 7.15
C THR A 56 -2.47 5.38 6.15
N SER A 57 -1.96 6.60 6.39
CA SER A 57 -0.88 7.16 5.57
C SER A 57 0.38 6.33 5.70
N HIS A 58 1.08 6.15 4.60
CA HIS A 58 2.35 5.39 4.57
C HIS A 58 3.57 6.29 4.65
N ALA A 59 3.37 7.62 4.66
CA ALA A 59 4.47 8.58 4.76
C ALA A 59 5.20 8.43 6.09
N GLN A 60 6.53 8.33 6.02
CA GLN A 60 7.43 8.18 7.18
C GLN A 60 7.31 6.84 7.91
N MET A 61 6.59 5.87 7.36
CA MET A 61 6.46 4.56 7.98
C MET A 61 7.69 3.70 7.68
N GLN A 62 8.09 2.91 8.67
CA GLN A 62 9.14 1.92 8.51
C GLN A 62 8.60 0.67 7.82
N PHE A 63 9.49 -0.09 7.18
CA PHE A 63 9.12 -1.32 6.48
C PHE A 63 8.96 -2.46 7.50
N SER A 64 7.82 -3.14 7.45
CA SER A 64 7.53 -4.30 8.32
C SER A 64 7.38 -5.56 7.51
N THR A 65 7.87 -6.66 8.06
CA THR A 65 7.67 -8.03 7.58
C THR A 65 7.03 -8.86 8.69
N PHE A 66 6.59 -10.07 8.38
CA PHE A 66 5.92 -10.91 9.39
C PHE A 66 6.79 -11.20 10.62
N ASP A 67 8.11 -11.18 10.44
CA ASP A 67 9.11 -11.46 11.50
C ASP A 67 9.76 -10.18 12.04
N ARG A 68 9.36 -9.01 11.58
CA ARG A 68 9.88 -7.72 12.07
C ARG A 68 8.78 -6.68 12.02
N ASP A 69 8.11 -6.49 13.15
CA ASP A 69 7.01 -5.56 13.33
C ASP A 69 7.54 -4.17 13.67
N GLN A 70 7.38 -3.23 12.74
CA GLN A 70 7.77 -1.83 12.89
C GLN A 70 6.61 -0.89 12.60
N ASP A 71 5.38 -1.38 12.62
CA ASP A 71 4.17 -0.60 12.37
C ASP A 71 3.69 0.15 13.62
N HIS A 72 2.56 0.85 13.50
CA HIS A 72 1.97 1.65 14.57
C HIS A 72 0.71 1.02 15.16
N TRP A 73 0.55 -0.27 15.00
CA TRP A 73 -0.57 -1.03 15.54
C TRP A 73 -0.11 -1.95 16.67
N GLU A 74 -0.98 -2.28 17.61
CA GLU A 74 -0.66 -3.16 18.74
C GLU A 74 -0.31 -4.59 18.28
N GLU A 75 -0.94 -5.05 17.20
CA GLU A 75 -0.66 -6.34 16.58
C GLU A 75 0.22 -6.12 15.34
N SER A 76 0.56 -7.19 14.63
CA SER A 76 1.41 -7.10 13.44
C SER A 76 0.58 -6.95 12.17
N CYS A 77 0.66 -5.80 11.50
CA CYS A 77 0.02 -5.60 10.20
C CYS A 77 0.54 -6.60 9.15
N ALA A 78 1.85 -6.82 9.12
CA ALA A 78 2.46 -7.72 8.13
C ALA A 78 2.01 -9.16 8.32
N GLU A 79 1.84 -9.62 9.57
CA GLU A 79 1.32 -10.96 9.84
C GLU A 79 -0.14 -11.09 9.39
N VAL A 80 -0.96 -10.08 9.71
CA VAL A 80 -2.40 -10.11 9.46
C VAL A 80 -2.73 -9.93 7.98
N TYR A 81 -2.09 -8.98 7.31
CA TYR A 81 -2.37 -8.66 5.89
C TYR A 81 -1.52 -9.46 4.90
N GLY A 82 -0.40 -10.03 5.36
CA GLY A 82 0.52 -10.80 4.51
C GLY A 82 1.35 -9.92 3.57
N GLY A 83 2.63 -10.08 3.56
CA GLY A 83 3.55 -9.31 2.73
C GLY A 83 4.25 -8.19 3.47
N GLY A 84 5.44 -7.86 3.01
CA GLY A 84 6.22 -6.75 3.52
C GLY A 84 5.73 -5.43 2.94
N TRP A 85 5.61 -4.41 3.77
CA TRP A 85 5.11 -3.10 3.36
C TRP A 85 5.44 -2.04 4.41
N TRP A 86 5.25 -0.79 4.05
CA TRP A 86 5.40 0.34 4.98
C TRP A 86 4.10 0.58 5.73
N TYR A 87 3.74 -0.36 6.60
CA TYR A 87 2.48 -0.31 7.35
C TYR A 87 2.45 0.79 8.40
N ASN A 88 1.30 1.39 8.56
CA ASN A 88 0.94 2.28 9.66
C ASN A 88 0.07 1.48 10.66
N SER A 89 -1.23 1.78 10.73
CA SER A 89 -2.19 1.04 11.56
C SER A 89 -3.51 0.77 10.77
N CYS A 90 -3.61 0.09 9.67
CA CYS A 90 -2.44 -0.51 9.01
C CYS A 90 -2.13 0.12 7.67
N GLN A 91 -3.14 0.35 6.76
CA GLN A 91 -2.85 0.65 5.37
C GLN A 91 -3.99 1.34 4.62
N ALA A 92 -3.65 2.15 3.62
CA ALA A 92 -4.53 2.61 2.55
C ALA A 92 -4.17 1.92 1.22
N ALA A 93 -2.97 1.36 1.14
CA ALA A 93 -2.49 0.57 0.01
C ALA A 93 -1.65 -0.57 0.51
N ASN A 94 -1.68 -1.69 -0.19
CA ASN A 94 -0.75 -2.79 0.01
C ASN A 94 -0.58 -3.53 -1.31
N LEU A 95 0.48 -3.19 -2.05
CA LEU A 95 0.73 -3.79 -3.34
C LEU A 95 1.36 -5.19 -3.23
N ASN A 96 1.72 -5.62 -2.03
CA ASN A 96 2.21 -6.95 -1.72
C ASN A 96 1.16 -7.82 -0.99
N GLY A 97 -0.10 -7.41 -1.02
CA GLY A 97 -1.21 -8.19 -0.46
C GLY A 97 -1.47 -9.49 -1.22
N ILE A 98 -2.50 -10.21 -0.80
CA ILE A 98 -2.87 -11.49 -1.38
C ILE A 98 -3.55 -11.26 -2.74
N TYR A 99 -3.09 -11.98 -3.74
CA TYR A 99 -3.64 -11.89 -5.09
C TYR A 99 -4.87 -12.78 -5.23
N TYR A 100 -6.05 -12.16 -5.38
CA TYR A 100 -7.31 -12.88 -5.56
C TYR A 100 -7.78 -12.75 -7.01
N PRO A 101 -7.76 -13.83 -7.81
CA PRO A 101 -8.22 -13.80 -9.19
C PRO A 101 -9.69 -13.32 -9.30
N GLY A 102 -9.96 -12.45 -10.27
CA GLY A 102 -11.28 -11.85 -10.45
C GLY A 102 -11.53 -10.61 -9.61
N GLY A 103 -10.68 -10.32 -8.64
CA GLY A 103 -10.70 -9.10 -7.84
C GLY A 103 -11.52 -9.21 -6.57
N HIS A 104 -12.80 -9.50 -6.67
CA HIS A 104 -13.69 -9.61 -5.51
C HIS A 104 -13.44 -10.89 -4.73
N TYR A 105 -13.46 -10.76 -3.40
CA TYR A 105 -13.35 -11.88 -2.48
C TYR A 105 -14.14 -11.55 -1.21
N ASP A 106 -14.50 -12.56 -0.43
CA ASP A 106 -15.21 -12.39 0.82
C ASP A 106 -14.23 -12.48 2.00
N PRO A 107 -13.99 -11.37 2.71
CA PRO A 107 -13.04 -11.35 3.83
C PRO A 107 -13.36 -12.39 4.93
N ARG A 108 -14.61 -12.80 5.05
CA ARG A 108 -15.02 -13.80 6.05
C ARG A 108 -14.35 -15.15 5.85
N TYR A 109 -13.83 -15.42 4.65
CA TYR A 109 -13.09 -16.66 4.37
C TYR A 109 -11.59 -16.53 4.65
N ASN A 110 -11.11 -15.35 5.04
CA ASN A 110 -9.69 -15.09 5.34
C ASN A 110 -9.38 -15.40 6.81
N VAL A 111 -9.53 -16.66 7.17
CA VAL A 111 -9.26 -17.08 8.56
C VAL A 111 -7.76 -17.06 8.84
N PRO A 112 -7.35 -16.76 10.06
CA PRO A 112 -8.20 -16.50 11.25
C PRO A 112 -8.67 -15.04 11.40
N TYR A 113 -8.23 -14.11 10.56
CA TYR A 113 -8.40 -12.68 10.81
C TYR A 113 -9.66 -12.06 10.21
N GLU A 114 -10.24 -12.67 9.20
CA GLU A 114 -11.47 -12.20 8.51
C GLU A 114 -11.37 -10.75 8.02
N ILE A 115 -10.27 -10.40 7.34
CA ILE A 115 -9.98 -9.04 6.90
C ILE A 115 -9.76 -8.92 5.38
N GLU A 116 -9.79 -7.68 4.90
CA GLU A 116 -9.51 -7.32 3.50
C GLU A 116 -8.00 -7.27 3.25
N ASN A 117 -7.40 -8.43 2.93
CA ASN A 117 -5.95 -8.58 2.75
C ASN A 117 -5.51 -8.71 1.29
N GLY A 118 -6.29 -8.22 0.35
CA GLY A 118 -5.96 -8.26 -1.07
C GLY A 118 -4.87 -7.27 -1.48
N VAL A 119 -4.56 -7.25 -2.78
CA VAL A 119 -3.67 -6.27 -3.39
C VAL A 119 -4.49 -4.99 -3.58
N VAL A 120 -4.32 -4.02 -2.67
CA VAL A 120 -5.22 -2.88 -2.59
C VAL A 120 -4.54 -1.54 -2.83
N TRP A 121 -5.32 -0.62 -3.41
CA TRP A 121 -5.06 0.81 -3.49
C TRP A 121 -6.41 1.47 -3.31
N ILE A 122 -6.76 1.80 -2.07
CA ILE A 122 -8.12 2.16 -1.65
C ILE A 122 -8.76 3.28 -2.48
N PRO A 123 -8.05 4.38 -2.81
CA PRO A 123 -8.66 5.43 -3.63
C PRO A 123 -9.05 4.99 -5.05
N PHE A 124 -8.44 3.89 -5.56
CA PHE A 124 -8.73 3.35 -6.88
C PHE A 124 -9.86 2.33 -6.87
N ARG A 125 -9.78 1.34 -5.99
CA ARG A 125 -10.80 0.29 -5.81
C ARG A 125 -10.95 -0.03 -4.31
N ASP A 126 -12.15 -0.43 -3.93
CA ASP A 126 -12.50 -0.73 -2.55
C ASP A 126 -11.58 -1.76 -1.89
N SER A 127 -11.58 -1.78 -0.56
CA SER A 127 -10.70 -2.62 0.25
C SER A 127 -10.90 -4.13 0.05
N ASP A 128 -12.06 -4.54 -0.44
CA ASP A 128 -12.41 -5.94 -0.73
C ASP A 128 -12.16 -6.33 -2.19
N TYR A 129 -11.36 -5.56 -2.89
CA TYR A 129 -11.05 -5.79 -4.30
C TYR A 129 -9.53 -5.90 -4.49
N SER A 130 -9.08 -7.05 -4.98
CA SER A 130 -7.66 -7.30 -5.29
C SER A 130 -7.35 -6.90 -6.72
N ILE A 131 -6.42 -5.98 -6.92
CA ILE A 131 -6.08 -5.39 -8.22
C ILE A 131 -5.40 -6.43 -9.11
N LYS A 132 -5.72 -6.40 -10.42
CA LYS A 132 -5.24 -7.40 -11.38
C LYS A 132 -3.77 -7.23 -11.73
N VAL A 133 -3.35 -6.01 -12.07
CA VAL A 133 -1.97 -5.71 -12.49
C VAL A 133 -1.44 -4.55 -11.68
N VAL A 134 -0.24 -4.74 -11.13
CA VAL A 134 0.48 -3.71 -10.40
C VAL A 134 1.90 -3.64 -10.93
N ARG A 135 2.38 -2.43 -11.22
CA ARG A 135 3.78 -2.18 -11.53
C ARG A 135 4.28 -1.04 -10.66
N MET A 136 5.44 -1.23 -10.07
CA MET A 136 6.16 -0.19 -9.35
C MET A 136 7.44 0.09 -10.13
N LYS A 137 7.60 1.32 -10.61
CA LYS A 137 8.74 1.75 -11.39
C LYS A 137 9.45 2.88 -10.68
N ILE A 138 10.76 2.84 -10.64
CA ILE A 138 11.56 3.91 -10.04
C ILE A 138 12.57 4.45 -11.05
N ARG A 139 12.86 5.73 -10.94
CA ARG A 139 13.97 6.36 -11.65
C ARG A 139 14.55 7.48 -10.79
N PRO A 140 15.84 7.82 -10.96
CA PRO A 140 16.41 8.99 -10.29
C PRO A 140 15.67 10.27 -10.70
N LEU A 141 15.56 11.21 -9.77
CA LEU A 141 15.10 12.56 -10.11
C LEU A 141 16.17 13.24 -10.97
N GLU A 142 15.73 13.95 -12.00
CA GLU A 142 16.65 14.75 -12.80
C GLU A 142 17.11 15.94 -11.97
N THR A 143 18.42 16.12 -11.90
CA THR A 143 19.02 17.31 -11.30
C THR A 143 19.44 18.25 -12.43
N LEU A 144 18.92 19.46 -12.37
CA LEU A 144 19.29 20.50 -13.32
C LEU A 144 20.57 21.20 -12.85
#